data_db0dc4dd24133215a3a512586e3557bc
#
_entry.id   db0dc4dd24133215a3a512586e3557bc
#
_cell.length_a   1.000
_cell.length_b   1.000
_cell.length_c   1.000
_cell.angle_alpha   90.00
_cell.angle_beta   90.00
_cell.angle_gamma   90.00
#
_symmetry.space_group_name_H-M   'P 1'
#
loop_
_entity.id
_entity.type
_entity.pdbx_description
1 polymer ?
#
loop_
_entity_poly.entity_id
_entity_poly.type
_entity_poly.pdbx_seq_one_letter_code
_entity_poly.pdbx_strand_id
1 'polypeptide(L)'
;MSPYIWYPNPIIPDIAKAVGPERMKRWTPVKEAIDSGTLVVAGSDWNVVPSVNPWIAIETLVTRHVRGGGGEALAESEKITLQQAFDLFTVNAARQMGTRNRTGSIERGRLQI
;
A
#
# COMPACT_ATOMS: atom_id res chain seq x y z
N MET A 1 -6.14 5.26 -7.85
CA MET A 1 -4.89 5.77 -7.24
C MET A 1 -3.97 4.60 -6.99
N SER A 2 -2.70 4.72 -7.36
CA SER A 2 -1.68 3.68 -7.12
C SER A 2 -0.64 4.27 -6.16
N PRO A 3 -0.83 4.14 -4.85
CA PRO A 3 0.05 4.78 -3.87
C PRO A 3 1.43 4.13 -3.87
N TYR A 4 2.45 4.97 -3.81
CA TYR A 4 3.81 4.55 -3.54
C TYR A 4 3.96 4.31 -2.04
N ILE A 5 4.13 3.06 -1.66
CA ILE A 5 4.02 2.63 -0.25
C ILE A 5 5.32 2.08 0.33
N TRP A 6 6.46 2.36 -0.32
CA TRP A 6 7.73 1.83 0.16
C TRP A 6 8.25 2.59 1.36
N TYR A 7 8.38 1.85 2.42
CA TYR A 7 8.90 2.31 3.69
C TYR A 7 9.80 1.24 4.30
N PRO A 8 10.96 1.55 4.90
CA PRO A 8 11.54 2.88 5.04
C PRO A 8 12.29 3.30 3.76
N ASN A 9 12.16 4.57 3.42
CA ASN A 9 13.00 5.20 2.41
C ASN A 9 14.01 6.11 3.13
N PRO A 10 15.30 6.07 2.81
CA PRO A 10 16.30 6.95 3.43
C PRO A 10 16.00 8.45 3.35
N ILE A 11 15.17 8.86 2.39
CA ILE A 11 14.74 10.26 2.21
C ILE A 11 13.67 10.71 3.22
N ILE A 12 13.03 9.79 3.94
CA ILE A 12 11.92 10.12 4.87
C ILE A 12 12.32 11.18 5.92
N PRO A 13 13.51 11.11 6.56
CA PRO A 13 13.92 12.13 7.53
C PRO A 13 14.01 13.53 6.91
N ASP A 14 14.45 13.66 5.66
CA ASP A 14 14.57 14.95 4.98
C ASP A 14 13.19 15.48 4.58
N ILE A 15 12.31 14.60 4.12
CA ILE A 15 10.91 14.96 3.84
C ILE A 15 10.23 15.42 5.13
N ALA A 16 10.42 14.71 6.24
CA ALA A 16 9.82 15.08 7.53
C ALA A 16 10.26 16.48 7.98
N LYS A 17 11.53 16.84 7.79
CA LYS A 17 12.03 18.21 8.06
C LYS A 17 11.36 19.24 7.16
N ALA A 18 11.16 18.91 5.89
CA ALA A 18 10.62 19.84 4.90
C ALA A 18 9.12 20.11 5.09
N VAL A 19 8.32 19.05 5.39
CA VAL A 19 6.85 19.16 5.45
C VAL A 19 6.30 19.33 6.88
N GLY A 20 7.09 18.99 7.88
CA GLY A 20 6.75 19.10 9.30
C GLY A 20 5.90 17.92 9.82
N PRO A 21 5.82 17.78 11.17
CA PRO A 21 5.24 16.58 11.79
C PRO A 21 3.74 16.41 11.52
N GLU A 22 2.98 17.49 11.39
CA GLU A 22 1.53 17.37 11.14
C GLU A 22 1.22 16.78 9.76
N ARG A 23 1.97 17.16 8.73
CA ARG A 23 1.79 16.57 7.39
C ARG A 23 2.27 15.14 7.32
N MET A 24 3.29 14.78 8.11
CA MET A 24 3.79 13.40 8.18
C MET A 24 2.78 12.43 8.77
N LYS A 25 1.82 12.88 9.57
CA LYS A 25 0.70 12.03 10.06
C LYS A 25 -0.18 11.50 8.94
N ARG A 26 -0.16 12.14 7.79
CA ARG A 26 -0.87 11.74 6.56
C ARG A 26 0.08 11.26 5.46
N TRP A 27 1.21 10.69 5.84
CA TRP A 27 2.14 10.12 4.86
C TRP A 27 1.52 8.96 4.14
N THR A 28 1.36 9.08 2.81
CA THR A 28 0.67 8.10 1.97
C THR A 28 -0.69 7.71 2.57
N PRO A 29 -1.72 8.57 2.48
CA PRO A 29 -2.99 8.42 3.19
C PRO A 29 -3.89 7.36 2.54
N VAL A 30 -3.50 6.11 2.64
CA VAL A 30 -4.15 4.95 2.01
C VAL A 30 -5.49 4.65 2.68
N LYS A 31 -5.51 4.66 4.02
CA LYS A 31 -6.74 4.40 4.78
C LYS A 31 -7.78 5.48 4.51
N GLU A 32 -7.39 6.75 4.59
CA GLU A 32 -8.26 7.88 4.28
C GLU A 32 -8.85 7.76 2.86
N ALA A 33 -8.03 7.36 1.87
CA ALA A 33 -8.50 7.16 0.50
C ALA A 33 -9.52 6.01 0.40
N ILE A 34 -9.29 4.89 1.10
CA ILE A 34 -10.23 3.76 1.16
C ILE A 34 -11.54 4.19 1.82
N ASP A 35 -11.46 4.85 2.97
CA ASP A 35 -12.62 5.30 3.75
C ASP A 35 -13.49 6.31 2.96
N SER A 36 -12.89 7.09 2.06
CA SER A 36 -13.61 7.98 1.14
C SER A 36 -14.30 7.26 -0.03
N GLY A 37 -14.16 5.93 -0.13
CA GLY A 37 -14.71 5.14 -1.23
C GLY A 37 -13.87 5.15 -2.52
N THR A 38 -12.66 5.70 -2.48
CA THR A 38 -11.75 5.69 -3.63
C THR A 38 -11.25 4.28 -3.93
N LEU A 39 -11.25 3.89 -5.20
CA LEU A 39 -10.61 2.66 -5.64
C LEU A 39 -9.09 2.82 -5.53
N VAL A 40 -8.52 2.24 -4.49
CA VAL A 40 -7.07 2.24 -4.26
C VAL A 40 -6.47 0.96 -4.81
N VAL A 41 -5.37 1.10 -5.54
CA VAL A 41 -4.58 -0.02 -6.07
C VAL A 41 -3.13 0.20 -5.67
N ALA A 42 -2.48 -0.82 -5.16
CA ALA A 42 -1.09 -0.78 -4.78
C ALA A 42 -0.18 -1.21 -5.94
N GLY A 43 0.99 -0.59 -6.00
CA GLY A 43 2.05 -0.93 -6.95
C GLY A 43 3.42 -0.71 -6.31
N SER A 44 4.44 -1.36 -6.84
CA SER A 44 5.80 -1.30 -6.30
C SER A 44 6.61 -0.11 -6.81
N ASP A 45 6.25 0.43 -7.96
CA ASP A 45 7.09 1.40 -8.66
C ASP A 45 8.53 0.88 -8.93
N TRP A 46 8.63 -0.44 -9.15
CA TRP A 46 9.89 -1.08 -9.48
C TRP A 46 10.35 -0.58 -10.87
N ASN A 47 11.62 -0.19 -11.06
CA ASN A 47 12.80 -0.40 -10.21
C ASN A 47 13.26 0.90 -9.48
N VAL A 48 12.37 1.83 -9.19
CA VAL A 48 12.67 2.94 -8.28
C VAL A 48 12.91 2.42 -6.86
N VAL A 49 12.21 1.35 -6.49
CA VAL A 49 12.40 0.66 -5.22
C VAL A 49 13.16 -0.65 -5.39
N PRO A 50 13.85 -1.12 -4.35
CA PRO A 50 14.77 -2.26 -4.46
C PRO A 50 14.08 -3.62 -4.59
N SER A 51 12.77 -3.73 -4.42
CA SER A 51 12.05 -5.01 -4.43
C SER A 51 10.66 -4.90 -5.06
N VAL A 52 10.28 -5.92 -5.83
CA VAL A 52 8.92 -6.12 -6.36
C VAL A 52 8.04 -6.97 -5.43
N ASN A 53 8.60 -7.46 -4.32
CA ASN A 53 7.91 -8.40 -3.44
C ASN A 53 6.68 -7.74 -2.78
N PRO A 54 5.45 -8.15 -3.11
CA PRO A 54 4.23 -7.54 -2.58
C PRO A 54 4.05 -7.76 -1.07
N TRP A 55 4.64 -8.81 -0.52
CA TRP A 55 4.53 -9.13 0.91
C TRP A 55 5.14 -8.06 1.79
N ILE A 56 6.26 -7.45 1.34
CA ILE A 56 6.89 -6.32 2.04
C ILE A 56 5.94 -5.11 2.07
N ALA A 57 5.28 -4.86 0.95
CA ALA A 57 4.31 -3.77 0.85
C ALA A 57 3.07 -4.03 1.71
N ILE A 58 2.56 -5.26 1.73
CA ILE A 58 1.45 -5.67 2.58
C ILE A 58 1.80 -5.49 4.06
N GLU A 59 2.99 -5.96 4.50
CA GLU A 59 3.47 -5.75 5.86
C GLU A 59 3.48 -4.25 6.21
N THR A 60 4.04 -3.42 5.34
CA THR A 60 4.12 -1.97 5.54
C THR A 60 2.74 -1.31 5.61
N LEU A 61 1.79 -1.70 4.76
CA LEU A 61 0.43 -1.16 4.79
C LEU A 61 -0.30 -1.49 6.09
N VAL A 62 -0.09 -2.69 6.62
CA VAL A 62 -0.76 -3.17 7.84
C VAL A 62 -0.08 -2.64 9.10
N THR A 63 1.25 -2.58 9.13
CA THR A 63 2.00 -2.24 10.34
C THR A 63 2.45 -0.80 10.40
N ARG A 64 2.71 -0.17 9.25
CA ARG A 64 3.33 1.15 9.09
C ARG A 64 4.75 1.22 9.70
N HIS A 65 5.36 0.06 9.95
CA HIS A 65 6.74 -0.05 10.42
C HIS A 65 7.71 -0.43 9.30
N VAL A 66 8.98 -0.28 9.57
CA VAL A 66 10.03 -0.90 8.74
C VAL A 66 9.86 -2.43 8.76
N ARG A 67 10.34 -3.09 7.72
CA ARG A 67 10.34 -4.54 7.61
C ARG A 67 10.89 -5.17 8.90
N GLY A 68 10.14 -6.12 9.46
CA GLY A 68 10.48 -6.76 10.73
C GLY A 68 10.06 -5.98 11.97
N GLY A 69 9.31 -4.88 11.85
CA GLY A 69 8.64 -4.21 12.96
C GLY A 69 9.50 -3.28 13.80
N GLY A 70 10.66 -2.83 13.32
CA GLY A 70 11.51 -1.90 14.07
C GLY A 70 11.08 -0.43 13.98
N GLY A 71 11.50 0.40 14.96
CA GLY A 71 11.26 1.84 14.97
C GLY A 71 9.81 2.25 15.26
N GLU A 72 9.53 3.54 15.09
CA GLU A 72 8.18 4.09 15.22
C GLU A 72 7.36 3.89 13.95
N ALA A 73 6.04 3.71 14.12
CA ALA A 73 5.13 3.62 12.98
C ALA A 73 5.02 4.97 12.28
N LEU A 74 5.15 4.98 10.96
CA LEU A 74 4.97 6.20 10.16
C LEU A 74 3.51 6.37 9.77
N ALA A 75 2.89 7.50 10.19
CA ALA A 75 1.48 7.78 9.97
C ALA A 75 0.59 6.59 10.42
N GLU A 76 0.65 6.27 11.71
CA GLU A 76 0.01 5.10 12.31
C GLU A 76 -1.51 5.05 12.07
N SER A 77 -2.16 6.20 12.00
CA SER A 77 -3.59 6.33 11.67
C SER A 77 -3.96 5.80 10.29
N GLU A 78 -2.98 5.65 9.40
CA GLU A 78 -3.15 5.14 8.03
C GLU A 78 -2.94 3.62 7.91
N LYS A 79 -2.89 2.89 9.04
CA LYS A 79 -2.92 1.42 9.03
C LYS A 79 -4.22 0.93 8.40
N ILE A 80 -4.10 -0.08 7.55
CA ILE A 80 -5.25 -0.79 6.97
C ILE A 80 -5.27 -2.25 7.42
N THR A 81 -6.39 -2.92 7.25
CA THR A 81 -6.50 -4.34 7.57
C THR A 81 -5.73 -5.19 6.56
N LEU A 82 -5.36 -6.41 6.95
CA LEU A 82 -4.73 -7.38 6.05
C LEU A 82 -5.61 -7.66 4.82
N GLN A 83 -6.92 -7.78 5.00
CA GLN A 83 -7.86 -7.98 3.91
C GLN A 83 -7.83 -6.80 2.93
N GLN A 84 -7.89 -5.58 3.43
CA GLN A 84 -7.78 -4.38 2.59
C GLN A 84 -6.46 -4.36 1.83
N ALA A 85 -5.34 -4.69 2.49
CA ALA A 85 -4.03 -4.75 1.83
C ALA A 85 -4.01 -5.80 0.70
N PHE A 86 -4.56 -6.99 0.91
CA PHE A 86 -4.71 -7.98 -0.16
C PHE A 86 -5.58 -7.47 -1.31
N ASP A 87 -6.71 -6.83 -1.01
CA ASP A 87 -7.62 -6.33 -2.03
C ASP A 87 -6.93 -5.30 -2.95
N LEU A 88 -6.02 -4.48 -2.43
CA LEU A 88 -5.26 -3.50 -3.21
C LEU A 88 -4.40 -4.16 -4.29
N PHE A 89 -3.84 -5.33 -4.03
CA PHE A 89 -2.96 -6.05 -4.97
C PHE A 89 -3.71 -7.04 -5.87
N THR A 90 -4.95 -7.37 -5.55
CA THR A 90 -5.70 -8.43 -6.24
C THR A 90 -6.97 -7.91 -6.87
N VAL A 91 -8.06 -7.91 -6.12
CA VAL A 91 -9.40 -7.56 -6.58
C VAL A 91 -9.49 -6.14 -7.14
N ASN A 92 -8.88 -5.18 -6.45
CA ASN A 92 -8.87 -3.79 -6.88
C ASN A 92 -8.02 -3.59 -8.14
N ALA A 93 -6.87 -4.26 -8.22
CA ALA A 93 -6.03 -4.25 -9.43
C ALA A 93 -6.78 -4.83 -10.62
N ALA A 94 -7.44 -5.98 -10.47
CA ALA A 94 -8.26 -6.59 -11.52
C ALA A 94 -9.43 -5.68 -11.92
N ARG A 95 -10.03 -4.96 -10.97
CA ARG A 95 -11.09 -3.97 -11.24
C ARG A 95 -10.56 -2.79 -12.05
N GLN A 96 -9.42 -2.24 -11.69
CA GLN A 96 -8.77 -1.15 -12.43
C GLN A 96 -8.42 -1.57 -13.86
N MET A 97 -7.96 -2.80 -14.06
CA MET A 97 -7.60 -3.37 -15.36
C MET A 97 -8.81 -3.84 -16.18
N GLY A 98 -10.03 -3.76 -15.67
CA GLY A 98 -11.23 -4.25 -16.34
C GLY A 98 -11.32 -5.78 -16.43
N THR A 99 -10.53 -6.52 -15.65
CA THR A 99 -10.46 -7.98 -15.71
C THR A 99 -11.12 -8.68 -14.52
N ARG A 100 -11.85 -7.94 -13.68
CA ARG A 100 -12.45 -8.42 -12.42
C ARG A 100 -13.31 -9.69 -12.57
N ASN A 101 -13.97 -9.87 -13.71
CA ASN A 101 -14.77 -11.06 -14.00
C ASN A 101 -13.94 -12.30 -14.38
N ARG A 102 -12.62 -12.15 -14.56
CA ARG A 102 -11.70 -13.20 -14.99
C ARG A 102 -10.58 -13.49 -14.00
N THR A 103 -10.12 -12.47 -13.26
CA THR A 103 -8.94 -12.52 -12.38
C THR A 103 -9.19 -11.77 -11.07
N GLY A 104 -8.23 -11.80 -10.16
CA GLY A 104 -8.22 -11.02 -8.92
C GLY A 104 -8.87 -11.71 -7.71
N SER A 105 -9.40 -12.92 -7.88
CA SER A 105 -9.94 -13.72 -6.77
C SER A 105 -9.80 -15.21 -7.08
N ILE A 106 -9.69 -16.03 -6.03
CA ILE A 106 -9.64 -17.49 -6.13
C ILE A 106 -11.10 -17.99 -6.10
N GLU A 107 -11.69 -18.10 -7.27
CA GLU A 107 -13.07 -18.55 -7.45
C GLU A 107 -13.15 -19.55 -8.61
N ARG A 108 -14.14 -20.47 -8.54
CA ARG A 108 -14.36 -21.44 -9.63
C ARG A 108 -14.65 -20.72 -10.95
N GLY A 109 -13.93 -21.11 -12.01
CA GLY A 109 -14.09 -20.52 -13.35
C GLY A 109 -13.28 -19.24 -13.59
N ARG A 110 -12.48 -18.80 -12.62
CA ARG A 110 -11.55 -17.69 -12.79
C ARG A 110 -10.16 -18.15 -13.18
N LEU A 111 -9.45 -17.31 -13.92
CA LEU A 111 -8.04 -17.54 -14.24
C LEU A 111 -7.19 -17.29 -13.00
N GLN A 112 -6.32 -18.25 -12.71
CA GLN A 112 -5.26 -18.11 -11.71
C GLN A 112 -3.97 -17.74 -12.46
N ILE A 113 -3.50 -16.54 -12.27
CA ILE A 113 -2.29 -16.02 -12.92
C ILE A 113 -1.28 -15.71 -11.84
#